data_265a801fe4fb6b512f7b6ac4460d11a2
#
_entry.id   265a801fe4fb6b512f7b6ac4460d11a2
#
_cell.length_a   1.000
_cell.length_b   1.000
_cell.length_c   1.000
_cell.angle_alpha   90.00
_cell.angle_beta   90.00
_cell.angle_gamma   90.00
#
_symmetry.space_group_name_H-M   'P 1'
#
loop_
_entity.id
_entity.type
_entity.pdbx_description
1 polymer ?
#
loop_
_entity_poly.entity_id
_entity_poly.type
_entity_poly.pdbx_seq_one_letter_code
_entity_poly.pdbx_strand_id
1 'polypeptide(L)'
;MNGLIWSAGGIGFLLGIRHALDPDHVVAVSTIATEQRNLLRSSLIGGFWGLGHALALMIACSAVLALKLNVSGAVAVWLESGVALMLIVLGVRAIRLGFRDWTVHAHRHNHDGQEHVHLHQHHKQEAHSNHQHRHILGFGLRPFSVGLAHGLAGSAALAIVAAATTSSLAAGLFYIGMLGIGSAAGMMMLTAVMSLPLVVLTTRFRTFRAGAQLAAGIGSIAFGLWWMWVAHA
;
A
#
# COMPACT_ATOMS: atom_id res chain seq x y z
N MET A 1 27.42 26.62 -1.07
CA MET A 1 26.68 25.80 -0.07
C MET A 1 25.22 25.55 -0.45
N ASN A 2 24.48 26.60 -0.82
CA ASN A 2 23.06 26.44 -1.15
C ASN A 2 22.77 25.53 -2.36
N GLY A 3 23.58 25.58 -3.43
CA GLY A 3 23.38 24.71 -4.61
C GLY A 3 23.49 23.22 -4.33
N LEU A 4 24.40 22.83 -3.43
CA LEU A 4 24.61 21.41 -3.06
C LEU A 4 23.43 20.85 -2.24
N ILE A 5 22.83 21.66 -1.39
CA ILE A 5 21.65 21.27 -0.59
C ILE A 5 20.43 21.09 -1.50
N TRP A 6 20.21 21.98 -2.45
CA TRP A 6 19.09 21.87 -3.38
C TRP A 6 19.24 20.66 -4.34
N SER A 7 20.48 20.38 -4.80
CA SER A 7 20.72 19.19 -5.62
C SER A 7 20.50 17.89 -4.82
N ALA A 8 20.93 17.82 -3.57
CA ALA A 8 20.68 16.68 -2.70
C ALA A 8 19.18 16.48 -2.44
N GLY A 9 18.43 17.57 -2.23
CA GLY A 9 16.97 17.50 -2.09
C GLY A 9 16.27 17.01 -3.35
N GLY A 10 16.67 17.50 -4.53
CA GLY A 10 16.14 17.04 -5.82
C GLY A 10 16.40 15.55 -6.07
N ILE A 11 17.62 15.10 -5.78
CA ILE A 11 18.00 13.69 -5.88
C ILE A 11 17.18 12.85 -4.88
N GLY A 12 17.05 13.29 -3.63
CA GLY A 12 16.22 12.62 -2.62
C GLY A 12 14.78 12.45 -3.09
N PHE A 13 14.17 13.50 -3.61
CA PHE A 13 12.81 13.47 -4.14
C PHE A 13 12.63 12.48 -5.29
N LEU A 14 13.53 12.51 -6.28
CA LEU A 14 13.49 11.58 -7.43
C LEU A 14 13.71 10.13 -7.00
N LEU A 15 14.65 9.90 -6.09
CA LEU A 15 14.86 8.57 -5.51
C LEU A 15 13.66 8.11 -4.69
N GLY A 16 12.94 9.01 -4.03
CA GLY A 16 11.68 8.70 -3.36
C GLY A 16 10.60 8.25 -4.33
N ILE A 17 10.42 8.93 -5.45
CA ILE A 17 9.50 8.48 -6.51
C ILE A 17 9.90 7.10 -7.03
N ARG A 18 11.20 6.89 -7.29
CA ARG A 18 11.71 5.58 -7.72
C ARG A 18 11.45 4.50 -6.68
N HIS A 19 11.70 4.80 -5.41
CA HIS A 19 11.45 3.88 -4.30
C HIS A 19 9.98 3.45 -4.20
N ALA A 20 9.04 4.34 -4.51
CA ALA A 20 7.62 3.97 -4.59
C ALA A 20 7.32 2.92 -5.69
N LEU A 21 8.23 2.69 -6.62
CA LEU A 21 8.12 1.68 -7.68
C LEU A 21 8.82 0.36 -7.33
N ASP A 22 9.35 0.22 -6.11
CA ASP A 22 9.97 -1.03 -5.68
C ASP A 22 8.93 -2.17 -5.68
N PRO A 23 9.33 -3.41 -5.97
CA PRO A 23 8.39 -4.52 -6.20
C PRO A 23 7.42 -4.77 -5.04
N ASP A 24 7.85 -4.63 -3.81
CA ASP A 24 7.03 -4.78 -2.61
C ASP A 24 5.90 -3.72 -2.53
N HIS A 25 6.19 -2.47 -2.92
CA HIS A 25 5.20 -1.40 -3.03
C HIS A 25 4.20 -1.66 -4.16
N VAL A 26 4.70 -2.06 -5.34
CA VAL A 26 3.85 -2.38 -6.50
C VAL A 26 2.88 -3.52 -6.16
N VAL A 27 3.37 -4.57 -5.51
CA VAL A 27 2.56 -5.71 -5.07
C VAL A 27 1.54 -5.29 -4.02
N ALA A 28 1.93 -4.52 -2.99
CA ALA A 28 1.01 -4.02 -1.98
C ALA A 28 -0.07 -3.10 -2.59
N VAL A 29 0.32 -2.16 -3.47
CA VAL A 29 -0.62 -1.26 -4.17
C VAL A 29 -1.59 -2.05 -5.03
N SER A 30 -1.14 -3.11 -5.72
CA SER A 30 -2.02 -3.92 -6.58
C SER A 30 -3.20 -4.50 -5.80
N THR A 31 -2.97 -4.99 -4.58
CA THR A 31 -4.05 -5.50 -3.71
C THR A 31 -5.01 -4.40 -3.27
N ILE A 32 -4.47 -3.22 -2.91
CA ILE A 32 -5.26 -2.07 -2.45
C ILE A 32 -6.08 -1.47 -3.59
N ALA A 33 -5.48 -1.34 -4.77
CA ALA A 33 -6.12 -0.78 -5.97
C ALA A 33 -7.37 -1.57 -6.38
N THR A 34 -7.34 -2.92 -6.28
CA THR A 34 -8.48 -3.77 -6.63
C THR A 34 -9.69 -3.59 -5.71
N GLU A 35 -9.51 -3.05 -4.51
CA GLU A 35 -10.59 -2.79 -3.57
C GLU A 35 -11.39 -1.53 -3.92
N GLN A 36 -10.82 -0.61 -4.68
CA GLN A 36 -11.40 0.72 -4.91
C GLN A 36 -12.25 0.77 -6.19
N ARG A 37 -13.27 1.64 -6.16
CA ARG A 37 -14.17 1.90 -7.31
C ARG A 37 -14.07 3.34 -7.83
N ASN A 38 -13.28 4.17 -7.18
CA ASN A 38 -13.16 5.58 -7.49
C ASN A 38 -11.68 5.97 -7.50
N LEU A 39 -11.25 6.59 -8.60
CA LEU A 39 -9.86 6.94 -8.83
C LEU A 39 -9.32 7.91 -7.77
N LEU A 40 -10.11 8.95 -7.40
CA LEU A 40 -9.71 9.91 -6.39
C LEU A 40 -9.50 9.24 -5.01
N ARG A 41 -10.43 8.33 -4.63
CA ARG A 41 -10.29 7.57 -3.38
C ARG A 41 -9.05 6.68 -3.40
N SER A 42 -8.79 6.01 -4.53
CA SER A 42 -7.59 5.19 -4.70
C SER A 42 -6.33 6.02 -4.51
N SER A 43 -6.24 7.17 -5.18
CA SER A 43 -5.12 8.09 -5.07
C SER A 43 -4.90 8.58 -3.63
N LEU A 44 -5.98 8.99 -2.94
CA LEU A 44 -5.91 9.40 -1.53
C LEU A 44 -5.45 8.28 -0.60
N ILE A 45 -5.88 7.04 -0.83
CA ILE A 45 -5.40 5.87 -0.07
C ILE A 45 -3.90 5.69 -0.26
N GLY A 46 -3.40 5.77 -1.50
CA GLY A 46 -1.98 5.75 -1.80
C GLY A 46 -1.22 6.90 -1.13
N GLY A 47 -1.81 8.10 -1.10
CA GLY A 47 -1.27 9.26 -0.39
C GLY A 47 -1.16 9.05 1.12
N PHE A 48 -2.23 8.57 1.79
CA PHE A 48 -2.19 8.25 3.22
C PHE A 48 -1.19 7.15 3.55
N TRP A 49 -1.13 6.12 2.72
CA TRP A 49 -0.13 5.07 2.87
C TRP A 49 1.29 5.62 2.70
N GLY A 50 1.53 6.43 1.67
CA GLY A 50 2.81 7.10 1.43
C GLY A 50 3.22 8.04 2.56
N LEU A 51 2.27 8.77 3.17
CA LEU A 51 2.53 9.61 4.35
C LEU A 51 2.96 8.79 5.56
N GLY A 52 2.28 7.66 5.83
CA GLY A 52 2.68 6.76 6.91
C GLY A 52 4.08 6.18 6.68
N HIS A 53 4.36 5.76 5.45
CA HIS A 53 5.67 5.26 5.03
C HIS A 53 6.77 6.33 5.17
N ALA A 54 6.53 7.55 4.69
CA ALA A 54 7.47 8.67 4.81
C ALA A 54 7.76 9.02 6.27
N LEU A 55 6.75 9.02 7.12
CA LEU A 55 6.91 9.26 8.55
C LEU A 55 7.78 8.18 9.21
N ALA A 56 7.54 6.91 8.88
CA ALA A 56 8.34 5.80 9.39
C ALA A 56 9.80 5.89 8.94
N LEU A 57 10.06 6.18 7.66
CA LEU A 57 11.39 6.43 7.13
C LEU A 57 12.07 7.57 7.86
N MET A 58 11.36 8.70 8.05
CA MET A 58 11.89 9.86 8.75
C MET A 58 12.32 9.48 10.17
N ILE A 59 11.48 8.80 10.94
CA ILE A 59 11.77 8.41 12.32
C ILE A 59 12.95 7.43 12.35
N ALA A 60 12.90 6.35 11.57
CA ALA A 60 13.90 5.30 11.60
C ALA A 60 15.27 5.81 11.11
N CYS A 61 15.32 6.50 9.98
CA CYS A 61 16.58 7.03 9.44
C CYS A 61 17.15 8.15 10.34
N SER A 62 16.29 9.00 10.91
CA SER A 62 16.74 10.02 11.86
C SER A 62 17.35 9.41 13.12
N ALA A 63 16.73 8.34 13.63
CA ALA A 63 17.29 7.60 14.78
C ALA A 63 18.65 6.98 14.46
N VAL A 64 18.78 6.32 13.29
CA VAL A 64 20.04 5.73 12.83
C VAL A 64 21.13 6.80 12.70
N LEU A 65 20.82 7.93 12.05
CA LEU A 65 21.78 9.03 11.85
C LEU A 65 22.19 9.72 13.15
N ALA A 66 21.21 10.08 14.00
CA ALA A 66 21.46 10.83 15.21
C ALA A 66 22.19 10.00 16.29
N LEU A 67 21.81 8.73 16.41
CA LEU A 67 22.38 7.82 17.42
C LEU A 67 23.55 7.01 16.88
N LYS A 68 23.93 7.20 15.60
CA LYS A 68 24.99 6.46 14.90
C LYS A 68 24.84 4.94 15.07
N LEU A 69 23.60 4.47 14.98
CA LEU A 69 23.27 3.06 15.14
C LEU A 69 23.85 2.23 13.98
N ASN A 70 24.47 1.12 14.32
CA ASN A 70 24.85 0.14 13.32
C ASN A 70 23.71 -0.87 13.15
N VAL A 71 23.05 -0.84 12.00
CA VAL A 71 21.97 -1.77 11.69
C VAL A 71 22.61 -3.12 11.33
N SER A 72 22.49 -4.09 12.22
CA SER A 72 23.02 -5.44 11.97
C SER A 72 22.22 -6.16 10.89
N GLY A 73 22.86 -7.10 10.17
CA GLY A 73 22.17 -7.92 9.19
C GLY A 73 20.96 -8.68 9.76
N ALA A 74 21.05 -9.14 11.01
CA ALA A 74 19.93 -9.80 11.68
C ALA A 74 18.71 -8.88 11.84
N VAL A 75 18.92 -7.61 12.21
CA VAL A 75 17.81 -6.63 12.30
C VAL A 75 17.20 -6.39 10.93
N ALA A 76 18.01 -6.27 9.88
CA ALA A 76 17.51 -6.11 8.51
C ALA A 76 16.64 -7.30 8.09
N VAL A 77 17.06 -8.54 8.34
CA VAL A 77 16.29 -9.76 8.05
C VAL A 77 14.93 -9.77 8.76
N TRP A 78 14.89 -9.38 10.04
CA TRP A 78 13.61 -9.29 10.78
C TRP A 78 12.67 -8.22 10.21
N LEU A 79 13.21 -7.07 9.81
CA LEU A 79 12.43 -6.00 9.19
C LEU A 79 11.88 -6.44 7.82
N GLU A 80 12.70 -7.06 6.98
CA GLU A 80 12.28 -7.60 5.68
C GLU A 80 11.22 -8.71 5.83
N SER A 81 11.37 -9.57 6.85
CA SER A 81 10.34 -10.57 7.19
C SER A 81 9.02 -9.93 7.58
N GLY A 82 9.05 -8.76 8.23
CA GLY A 82 7.86 -7.97 8.54
C GLY A 82 7.13 -7.48 7.28
N VAL A 83 7.87 -7.01 6.26
CA VAL A 83 7.29 -6.66 4.95
C VAL A 83 6.66 -7.88 4.29
N ALA A 84 7.39 -9.00 4.24
CA ALA A 84 6.90 -10.23 3.64
C ALA A 84 5.58 -10.70 4.30
N LEU A 85 5.51 -10.69 5.63
CA LEU A 85 4.30 -11.02 6.38
C LEU A 85 3.14 -10.06 6.05
N MET A 86 3.41 -8.76 5.97
CA MET A 86 2.41 -7.77 5.60
C MET A 86 1.84 -8.06 4.20
N LEU A 87 2.68 -8.39 3.23
CA LEU A 87 2.25 -8.74 1.87
C LEU A 87 1.38 -9.99 1.86
N ILE A 88 1.71 -11.01 2.66
CA ILE A 88 0.90 -12.22 2.81
C ILE A 88 -0.48 -11.86 3.38
N VAL A 89 -0.54 -11.04 4.42
CA VAL A 89 -1.80 -10.61 5.04
C VAL A 89 -2.66 -9.80 4.06
N LEU A 90 -2.07 -8.88 3.31
CA LEU A 90 -2.78 -8.13 2.26
C LEU A 90 -3.30 -9.06 1.16
N GLY A 91 -2.50 -10.04 0.74
CA GLY A 91 -2.89 -11.03 -0.25
C GLY A 91 -4.05 -11.90 0.21
N VAL A 92 -4.02 -12.42 1.44
CA VAL A 92 -5.12 -13.20 2.03
C VAL A 92 -6.40 -12.35 2.09
N ARG A 93 -6.29 -11.08 2.45
CA ARG A 93 -7.42 -10.16 2.47
C ARG A 93 -8.01 -9.95 1.06
N ALA A 94 -7.16 -9.72 0.06
CA ALA A 94 -7.60 -9.53 -1.32
C ALA A 94 -8.33 -10.78 -1.85
N ILE A 95 -7.82 -11.98 -1.58
CA ILE A 95 -8.46 -13.25 -1.93
C ILE A 95 -9.84 -13.39 -1.27
N ARG A 96 -9.94 -13.11 0.04
CA ARG A 96 -11.23 -13.16 0.76
C ARG A 96 -12.26 -12.21 0.17
N LEU A 97 -11.84 -11.01 -0.24
CA LEU A 97 -12.73 -10.04 -0.89
C LEU A 97 -13.13 -10.53 -2.29
N GLY A 98 -12.20 -11.09 -3.07
CA GLY A 98 -12.47 -11.66 -4.38
C GLY A 98 -13.52 -12.78 -4.32
N PHE A 99 -13.40 -13.70 -3.37
CA PHE A 99 -14.41 -14.76 -3.17
C PHE A 99 -15.78 -14.20 -2.75
N ARG A 100 -15.83 -13.17 -1.90
CA ARG A 100 -17.09 -12.51 -1.54
C ARG A 100 -17.78 -11.85 -2.73
N ASP A 101 -17.00 -11.26 -3.63
CA ASP A 101 -17.54 -10.64 -4.84
C ASP A 101 -17.97 -11.69 -5.88
N TRP A 102 -17.49 -12.95 -5.76
CA TRP A 102 -17.83 -14.07 -6.66
C TRP A 102 -19.09 -14.84 -6.23
N THR A 103 -19.44 -14.84 -4.93
CA THR A 103 -20.59 -15.65 -4.46
C THR A 103 -21.91 -15.05 -4.95
N VAL A 104 -22.57 -15.76 -5.85
CA VAL A 104 -23.94 -15.51 -6.31
C VAL A 104 -24.87 -16.35 -5.44
N HIS A 105 -25.82 -15.71 -4.77
CA HIS A 105 -26.84 -16.41 -4.00
C HIS A 105 -28.11 -16.54 -4.84
N ALA A 106 -28.69 -17.75 -4.87
CA ALA A 106 -30.01 -18.01 -5.43
C ALA A 106 -31.05 -17.87 -4.31
N HIS A 107 -32.03 -17.01 -4.48
CA HIS A 107 -33.19 -16.92 -3.59
C HIS A 107 -34.47 -17.34 -4.33
N ARG A 108 -35.32 -18.02 -3.60
CA ARG A 108 -36.64 -18.35 -4.03
C ARG A 108 -37.61 -17.34 -3.43
N HIS A 109 -38.34 -16.64 -4.29
CA HIS A 109 -39.39 -15.70 -3.88
C HIS A 109 -40.72 -16.13 -4.43
N ASN A 110 -41.78 -15.84 -3.67
CA ASN A 110 -43.13 -16.00 -4.12
C ASN A 110 -43.73 -14.58 -4.26
N HIS A 111 -44.05 -14.16 -5.48
CA HIS A 111 -44.81 -12.96 -5.79
C HIS A 111 -46.02 -13.36 -6.58
N ASP A 112 -47.19 -12.93 -6.13
CA ASP A 112 -48.48 -13.14 -6.82
C ASP A 112 -48.81 -14.59 -7.16
N GLY A 113 -48.40 -15.54 -6.27
CA GLY A 113 -48.72 -16.98 -6.45
C GLY A 113 -47.84 -17.73 -7.43
N GLN A 114 -46.81 -17.12 -7.99
CA GLN A 114 -45.79 -17.78 -8.83
C GLN A 114 -44.45 -17.86 -8.13
N GLU A 115 -44.00 -19.07 -7.92
CA GLU A 115 -42.67 -19.37 -7.35
C GLU A 115 -41.63 -19.36 -8.49
N HIS A 116 -40.67 -18.45 -8.42
CA HIS A 116 -39.59 -18.41 -9.38
C HIS A 116 -38.25 -18.18 -8.68
N VAL A 117 -37.20 -18.73 -9.24
CA VAL A 117 -35.81 -18.62 -8.75
C VAL A 117 -35.12 -17.53 -9.55
N HIS A 118 -34.72 -16.46 -8.88
CA HIS A 118 -33.84 -15.47 -9.44
C HIS A 118 -32.41 -15.66 -8.88
N LEU A 119 -31.45 -15.57 -9.77
CA LEU A 119 -30.04 -15.38 -9.39
C LEU A 119 -29.83 -13.91 -9.07
N HIS A 120 -29.87 -13.55 -7.80
CA HIS A 120 -29.57 -12.22 -7.33
C HIS A 120 -28.22 -12.19 -6.64
N GLN A 121 -27.45 -11.21 -6.97
CA GLN A 121 -26.33 -10.81 -6.17
C GLN A 121 -26.82 -9.69 -5.25
N HIS A 122 -27.09 -10.03 -3.98
CA HIS A 122 -27.40 -9.00 -3.00
C HIS A 122 -26.13 -8.16 -2.77
N HIS A 123 -26.15 -6.90 -3.25
CA HIS A 123 -25.63 -5.88 -2.39
C HIS A 123 -26.44 -6.00 -1.11
N LYS A 124 -25.81 -6.22 0.05
CA LYS A 124 -26.46 -5.88 1.30
C LYS A 124 -26.94 -4.44 1.12
N GLN A 125 -28.23 -4.30 0.75
CA GLN A 125 -28.93 -3.05 0.92
C GLN A 125 -28.69 -2.71 2.38
N GLU A 126 -28.07 -1.58 2.58
CA GLU A 126 -27.94 -0.98 3.89
C GLU A 126 -29.32 -0.96 4.49
N ALA A 127 -29.57 -1.87 5.44
CA ALA A 127 -30.68 -1.69 6.36
C ALA A 127 -30.55 -0.27 6.85
N HIS A 128 -31.65 0.48 6.79
CA HIS A 128 -31.75 1.85 7.27
C HIS A 128 -31.07 1.96 8.64
N SER A 129 -29.86 2.36 8.67
CA SER A 129 -29.12 2.57 9.90
C SER A 129 -28.08 3.64 9.65
N ASN A 130 -28.36 4.78 10.26
CA ASN A 130 -27.42 5.83 10.58
C ASN A 130 -26.46 6.19 9.47
N HIS A 131 -26.66 7.35 8.87
CA HIS A 131 -25.64 8.11 8.20
C HIS A 131 -24.49 8.36 9.18
N GLN A 132 -23.68 7.34 9.42
CA GLN A 132 -22.37 7.54 10.02
C GLN A 132 -21.56 8.34 9.00
N HIS A 133 -21.41 9.62 9.26
CA HIS A 133 -20.39 10.44 8.65
C HIS A 133 -19.05 9.72 8.89
N ARG A 134 -18.61 8.93 7.92
CA ARG A 134 -17.26 8.33 7.95
C ARG A 134 -16.31 9.50 7.89
N HIS A 135 -15.86 9.94 9.03
CA HIS A 135 -14.83 10.96 9.16
C HIS A 135 -13.66 10.58 8.27
N ILE A 136 -13.10 11.56 7.56
CA ILE A 136 -11.91 11.42 6.70
C ILE A 136 -10.78 10.72 7.47
N LEU A 137 -10.68 10.94 8.78
CA LEU A 137 -9.76 10.27 9.69
C LEU A 137 -9.92 8.74 9.71
N GLY A 138 -11.15 8.21 9.70
CA GLY A 138 -11.39 6.76 9.67
C GLY A 138 -11.07 6.12 8.32
N PHE A 139 -11.12 6.90 7.23
CA PHE A 139 -10.77 6.45 5.89
C PHE A 139 -9.24 6.35 5.68
N GLY A 140 -8.47 7.33 6.19
CA GLY A 140 -7.02 7.42 6.00
C GLY A 140 -6.20 6.62 7.00
N LEU A 141 -6.74 6.33 8.21
CA LEU A 141 -5.96 5.74 9.29
C LEU A 141 -5.44 4.33 8.96
N ARG A 142 -6.25 3.48 8.31
CA ARG A 142 -5.82 2.13 7.92
C ARG A 142 -4.68 2.13 6.92
N PRO A 143 -4.78 2.80 5.74
CA PRO A 143 -3.65 2.86 4.80
C PRO A 143 -2.43 3.54 5.42
N PHE A 144 -2.61 4.57 6.25
CA PHE A 144 -1.53 5.21 6.97
C PHE A 144 -0.79 4.23 7.90
N SER A 145 -1.52 3.42 8.69
CA SER A 145 -0.91 2.43 9.59
C SER A 145 -0.16 1.34 8.82
N VAL A 146 -0.69 0.89 7.67
CA VAL A 146 0.01 -0.05 6.78
C VAL A 146 1.28 0.58 6.24
N GLY A 147 1.22 1.85 5.82
CA GLY A 147 2.38 2.60 5.36
C GLY A 147 3.44 2.76 6.44
N LEU A 148 3.02 3.07 7.67
CA LEU A 148 3.93 3.18 8.82
C LEU A 148 4.68 1.87 9.08
N ALA A 149 3.96 0.75 9.11
CA ALA A 149 4.57 -0.58 9.30
C ALA A 149 5.54 -0.93 8.16
N HIS A 150 5.15 -0.62 6.91
CA HIS A 150 5.98 -0.86 5.73
C HIS A 150 7.25 -0.02 5.74
N GLY A 151 7.14 1.28 6.04
CA GLY A 151 8.29 2.18 6.07
C GLY A 151 9.29 1.85 7.17
N LEU A 152 8.85 1.38 8.33
CA LEU A 152 9.74 0.91 9.38
C LEU A 152 10.58 -0.29 8.89
N ALA A 153 9.96 -1.21 8.17
CA ALA A 153 10.61 -2.42 7.70
C ALA A 153 11.60 -2.16 6.54
N GLY A 154 11.27 -1.28 5.59
CA GLY A 154 12.12 -0.95 4.43
C GLY A 154 13.22 0.10 4.70
N SER A 155 13.30 0.65 5.90
CA SER A 155 14.14 1.83 6.21
C SER A 155 15.65 1.56 6.31
N ALA A 156 16.07 0.32 6.55
CA ALA A 156 17.47 -0.01 6.86
C ALA A 156 18.44 0.36 5.73
N ALA A 157 18.16 -0.06 4.51
CA ALA A 157 19.01 0.22 3.35
C ALA A 157 19.08 1.72 3.03
N LEU A 158 17.94 2.43 3.13
CA LEU A 158 17.86 3.87 2.88
C LEU A 158 18.60 4.68 3.96
N ALA A 159 18.55 4.24 5.22
CA ALA A 159 19.30 4.86 6.30
C ALA A 159 20.82 4.74 6.09
N ILE A 160 21.30 3.59 5.63
CA ILE A 160 22.71 3.37 5.30
C ILE A 160 23.13 4.29 4.15
N VAL A 161 22.34 4.37 3.08
CA VAL A 161 22.64 5.27 1.94
C VAL A 161 22.65 6.73 2.39
N ALA A 162 21.69 7.16 3.19
CA ALA A 162 21.65 8.52 3.71
C ALA A 162 22.87 8.83 4.59
N ALA A 163 23.29 7.91 5.45
CA ALA A 163 24.48 8.05 6.29
C ALA A 163 25.76 8.13 5.47
N ALA A 164 25.87 7.35 4.39
CA ALA A 164 27.05 7.31 3.54
C ALA A 164 27.20 8.53 2.61
N THR A 165 26.09 9.20 2.27
CA THR A 165 26.06 10.28 1.27
C THR A 165 26.02 11.68 1.85
N THR A 166 25.80 11.85 3.16
CA THR A 166 25.65 13.15 3.78
C THR A 166 26.74 13.47 4.78
N SER A 167 27.31 14.69 4.67
CA SER A 167 28.39 15.18 5.53
C SER A 167 27.90 15.82 6.85
N SER A 168 26.59 16.06 6.98
CA SER A 168 26.00 16.65 8.18
C SER A 168 24.61 16.09 8.47
N LEU A 169 24.23 16.05 9.76
CA LEU A 169 22.91 15.60 10.19
C LEU A 169 21.79 16.39 9.52
N ALA A 170 21.92 17.71 9.39
CA ALA A 170 20.92 18.56 8.76
C ALA A 170 20.71 18.21 7.27
N ALA A 171 21.80 17.97 6.53
CA ALA A 171 21.71 17.55 5.14
C ALA A 171 21.08 16.16 5.00
N GLY A 172 21.41 15.24 5.91
CA GLY A 172 20.80 13.90 5.96
C GLY A 172 19.29 13.96 6.23
N LEU A 173 18.86 14.73 7.21
CA LEU A 173 17.45 14.92 7.52
C LEU A 173 16.68 15.57 6.36
N PHE A 174 17.27 16.57 5.71
CA PHE A 174 16.68 17.19 4.53
C PHE A 174 16.52 16.20 3.37
N TYR A 175 17.58 15.42 3.09
CA TYR A 175 17.55 14.37 2.06
C TYR A 175 16.45 13.34 2.33
N ILE A 176 16.35 12.82 3.58
CA ILE A 176 15.33 11.83 3.97
C ILE A 176 13.93 12.44 3.89
N GLY A 177 13.76 13.71 4.29
CA GLY A 177 12.50 14.43 4.15
C GLY A 177 12.03 14.51 2.70
N MET A 178 12.93 14.90 1.79
CA MET A 178 12.63 14.98 0.36
C MET A 178 12.37 13.61 -0.26
N LEU A 179 13.11 12.58 0.17
CA LEU A 179 12.87 11.19 -0.23
C LEU A 179 11.49 10.70 0.25
N GLY A 180 11.10 11.00 1.48
CA GLY A 180 9.78 10.68 2.01
C GLY A 180 8.64 11.37 1.23
N ILE A 181 8.79 12.66 0.91
CA ILE A 181 7.81 13.42 0.10
C ILE A 181 7.71 12.80 -1.30
N GLY A 182 8.85 12.50 -1.94
CA GLY A 182 8.89 11.85 -3.25
C GLY A 182 8.23 10.48 -3.23
N SER A 183 8.50 9.67 -2.18
CA SER A 183 7.88 8.36 -2.00
C SER A 183 6.37 8.46 -1.82
N ALA A 184 5.88 9.39 -1.00
CA ALA A 184 4.45 9.60 -0.82
C ALA A 184 3.75 10.04 -2.11
N ALA A 185 4.35 10.96 -2.87
CA ALA A 185 3.86 11.39 -4.18
C ALA A 185 3.86 10.22 -5.18
N GLY A 186 4.94 9.45 -5.22
CA GLY A 186 5.07 8.25 -6.06
C GLY A 186 4.00 7.20 -5.76
N MET A 187 3.75 6.88 -4.49
CA MET A 187 2.72 5.93 -4.07
C MET A 187 1.31 6.42 -4.42
N MET A 188 1.03 7.71 -4.25
CA MET A 188 -0.23 8.31 -4.65
C MET A 188 -0.45 8.19 -6.16
N MET A 189 0.56 8.49 -6.96
CA MET A 189 0.52 8.38 -8.41
C MET A 189 0.41 6.92 -8.88
N LEU A 190 1.23 6.03 -8.31
CA LEU A 190 1.22 4.59 -8.63
C LEU A 190 -0.16 4.00 -8.36
N THR A 191 -0.76 4.31 -7.21
CA THR A 191 -2.10 3.82 -6.85
C THR A 191 -3.15 4.35 -7.83
N ALA A 192 -3.08 5.61 -8.24
CA ALA A 192 -3.97 6.18 -9.24
C ALA A 192 -3.84 5.47 -10.60
N VAL A 193 -2.61 5.29 -11.07
CA VAL A 193 -2.32 4.64 -12.36
C VAL A 193 -2.79 3.18 -12.36
N MET A 194 -2.49 2.41 -11.31
CA MET A 194 -2.92 1.01 -11.19
C MET A 194 -4.43 0.85 -11.04
N SER A 195 -5.10 1.83 -10.42
CA SER A 195 -6.56 1.81 -10.27
C SER A 195 -7.30 2.19 -11.54
N LEU A 196 -6.68 2.91 -12.45
CA LEU A 196 -7.33 3.41 -13.67
C LEU A 196 -7.94 2.28 -14.52
N PRO A 197 -7.21 1.24 -14.94
CA PRO A 197 -7.78 0.14 -15.72
C PRO A 197 -8.84 -0.62 -14.91
N LEU A 198 -8.67 -0.75 -13.60
CA LEU A 198 -9.63 -1.42 -12.74
C LEU A 198 -10.95 -0.64 -12.68
N VAL A 199 -10.91 0.67 -12.48
CA VAL A 199 -12.11 1.51 -12.46
C VAL A 199 -12.83 1.46 -13.80
N VAL A 200 -12.13 1.56 -14.92
CA VAL A 200 -12.71 1.54 -16.27
C VAL A 200 -13.31 0.17 -16.61
N LEU A 201 -12.59 -0.93 -16.35
CA LEU A 201 -13.02 -2.28 -16.71
C LEU A 201 -14.09 -2.83 -15.76
N THR A 202 -14.06 -2.51 -14.48
CA THR A 202 -15.05 -3.02 -13.51
C THR A 202 -16.44 -2.39 -13.67
N THR A 203 -16.55 -1.23 -14.30
CA THR A 203 -17.86 -0.67 -14.69
C THR A 203 -18.53 -1.49 -15.78
N ARG A 204 -17.73 -2.21 -16.59
CA ARG A 204 -18.19 -2.97 -17.76
C ARG A 204 -18.28 -4.48 -17.50
N PHE A 205 -17.40 -5.04 -16.64
CA PHE A 205 -17.29 -6.48 -16.37
C PHE A 205 -17.12 -6.76 -14.87
N ARG A 206 -18.19 -7.21 -14.21
CA ARG A 206 -18.17 -7.51 -12.75
C ARG A 206 -17.19 -8.64 -12.38
N THR A 207 -17.10 -9.67 -13.22
CA THR A 207 -16.18 -10.82 -13.05
C THR A 207 -14.71 -10.42 -13.08
N PHE A 208 -14.38 -9.36 -13.84
CA PHE A 208 -13.01 -8.86 -13.95
C PHE A 208 -12.43 -8.42 -12.58
N ARG A 209 -13.26 -7.78 -11.75
CA ARG A 209 -12.81 -7.31 -10.43
C ARG A 209 -12.45 -8.47 -9.50
N ALA A 210 -13.33 -9.48 -9.40
CA ALA A 210 -13.06 -10.65 -8.58
C ALA A 210 -11.81 -11.38 -9.05
N GLY A 211 -11.65 -11.55 -10.37
CA GLY A 211 -10.42 -12.10 -10.97
C GLY A 211 -9.17 -11.29 -10.65
N ALA A 212 -9.24 -9.96 -10.76
CA ALA A 212 -8.13 -9.08 -10.41
C ALA A 212 -7.76 -9.15 -8.93
N GLN A 213 -8.76 -9.21 -8.03
CA GLN A 213 -8.52 -9.38 -6.59
C GLN A 213 -7.85 -10.72 -6.26
N LEU A 214 -8.31 -11.80 -6.89
CA LEU A 214 -7.70 -13.12 -6.71
C LEU A 214 -6.26 -13.15 -7.25
N ALA A 215 -6.03 -12.64 -8.46
CA ALA A 215 -4.71 -12.58 -9.06
C ALA A 215 -3.73 -11.73 -8.23
N ALA A 216 -4.14 -10.52 -7.82
CA ALA A 216 -3.35 -9.65 -6.98
C ALA A 216 -3.06 -10.29 -5.60
N GLY A 217 -4.06 -10.96 -5.01
CA GLY A 217 -3.92 -11.63 -3.73
C GLY A 217 -2.97 -12.82 -3.79
N ILE A 218 -3.09 -13.68 -4.81
CA ILE A 218 -2.18 -14.82 -5.03
C ILE A 218 -0.76 -14.31 -5.29
N GLY A 219 -0.60 -13.31 -6.16
CA GLY A 219 0.70 -12.69 -6.45
C GLY A 219 1.35 -12.10 -5.21
N SER A 220 0.57 -11.43 -4.35
CA SER A 220 1.07 -10.86 -3.10
C SER A 220 1.55 -11.93 -2.10
N ILE A 221 0.81 -13.02 -1.97
CA ILE A 221 1.23 -14.15 -1.11
C ILE A 221 2.50 -14.80 -1.67
N ALA A 222 2.51 -15.11 -2.97
CA ALA A 222 3.66 -15.75 -3.61
C ALA A 222 4.92 -14.89 -3.48
N PHE A 223 4.81 -13.58 -3.73
CA PHE A 223 5.91 -12.64 -3.59
C PHE A 223 6.37 -12.51 -2.12
N GLY A 224 5.44 -12.43 -1.16
CA GLY A 224 5.77 -12.39 0.26
C GLY A 224 6.50 -13.64 0.74
N LEU A 225 6.07 -14.83 0.32
CA LEU A 225 6.75 -16.10 0.64
C LEU A 225 8.15 -16.17 0.02
N TRP A 226 8.27 -15.77 -1.25
CA TRP A 226 9.58 -15.70 -1.93
C TRP A 226 10.51 -14.72 -1.24
N TRP A 227 10.03 -13.51 -0.89
CA TRP A 227 10.83 -12.51 -0.19
C TRP A 227 11.31 -13.00 1.17
N MET A 228 10.42 -13.64 1.92
CA MET A 228 10.77 -14.24 3.22
C MET A 228 11.87 -15.32 3.07
N TRP A 229 11.77 -16.14 2.04
CA TRP A 229 12.78 -17.15 1.75
C TRP A 229 14.13 -16.51 1.40
N VAL A 230 14.14 -15.50 0.53
CA VAL A 230 15.38 -14.78 0.14
C VAL A 230 16.02 -14.07 1.32
N ALA A 231 15.22 -13.46 2.21
CA ALA A 231 15.74 -12.77 3.39
C ALA A 231 16.46 -13.71 4.38
N HIS A 232 16.16 -15.02 4.35
CA HIS A 232 16.76 -16.02 5.25
C HIS A 232 17.77 -16.94 4.56
N ALA A 233 17.93 -16.86 3.23
CA ALA A 233 18.91 -17.63 2.45
C ALA A 233 20.28 -16.97 2.48
#